data_4902fa74463608b1da17e562115b64f6
#
_entry.id   4902fa74463608b1da17e562115b64f6
#
_cell.length_a   1.000
_cell.length_b   1.000
_cell.length_c   1.000
_cell.angle_alpha   90.00
_cell.angle_beta   90.00
_cell.angle_gamma   90.00
#
_symmetry.space_group_name_H-M   'P 1'
#
loop_
_entity.id
_entity.type
_entity.pdbx_description
1 polymer ?
#
loop_
_entity_poly.entity_id
_entity_poly.type
_entity_poly.pdbx_seq_one_letter_code
_entity_poly.pdbx_strand_id
1 'polypeptide(L)'
;MNTKTIVMKIKAWSFVLAGLLLNANGFPQDTNRFVFLCLGQSNMEGFPGIEEQDNGPVDERFQVLAAVDFPNLGRIKGNWYRAVPPLCRPSTGLGPADYFGRTLVSNLPPNIKVGIVNVSVAGCKIELFDKDNFQTYASTAPKWMTNIINTYSGNPYQHLVEMAKLAQKDGVIKGILLHQGESNTNDKQWPEKVKAMYQNLIKDLDLKTEEVPLLAGELVNAEQQGACASMNKIIGELPQAIPTAHIVSSQGCTGRSDHLHFAPAGYREFGTRYAQTMLPLLGYRNAETK
;
A
#
# COMPACT_ATOMS: atom_id res chain seq x y z
N MET A 1 -54.67 19.58 -74.42
CA MET A 1 -53.67 20.20 -73.55
C MET A 1 -53.13 19.13 -72.61
N ASN A 2 -51.91 18.65 -72.83
CA ASN A 2 -51.30 17.54 -72.09
C ASN A 2 -50.47 18.08 -70.97
N THR A 3 -50.83 17.76 -69.75
CA THR A 3 -50.00 18.05 -68.54
C THR A 3 -49.19 16.83 -68.19
N LYS A 4 -47.89 16.85 -68.42
CA LYS A 4 -46.92 15.83 -68.00
C LYS A 4 -46.51 16.06 -66.55
N THR A 5 -46.88 15.10 -65.71
CA THR A 5 -46.39 15.03 -64.34
C THR A 5 -45.01 14.44 -64.29
N ILE A 6 -44.00 15.21 -63.77
CA ILE A 6 -42.64 14.78 -63.57
C ILE A 6 -42.55 14.13 -62.20
N VAL A 7 -42.29 12.84 -62.11
CA VAL A 7 -41.99 12.12 -60.84
C VAL A 7 -40.48 12.14 -60.59
N MET A 8 -40.07 12.89 -59.60
CA MET A 8 -38.68 12.99 -59.15
C MET A 8 -38.38 11.80 -58.19
N LYS A 9 -37.51 10.91 -58.63
CA LYS A 9 -37.01 9.78 -57.82
C LYS A 9 -35.90 10.31 -56.88
N ILE A 10 -36.15 10.38 -55.59
CA ILE A 10 -35.15 10.68 -54.55
C ILE A 10 -34.43 9.33 -54.27
N LYS A 11 -33.14 9.29 -54.57
CA LYS A 11 -32.22 8.21 -54.15
C LYS A 11 -31.82 8.48 -52.69
N ALA A 12 -32.27 7.63 -51.77
CA ALA A 12 -31.79 7.59 -50.42
C ALA A 12 -30.36 7.01 -50.39
N TRP A 13 -29.41 7.78 -49.99
CA TRP A 13 -28.05 7.32 -49.69
C TRP A 13 -28.04 6.88 -48.22
N SER A 14 -27.93 5.60 -47.99
CA SER A 14 -27.69 5.03 -46.68
C SER A 14 -26.22 5.23 -46.32
N PHE A 15 -25.92 6.17 -45.40
CA PHE A 15 -24.61 6.29 -44.77
C PHE A 15 -24.50 5.14 -43.75
N VAL A 16 -23.70 4.12 -44.08
CA VAL A 16 -23.24 3.13 -43.11
C VAL A 16 -22.14 3.80 -42.27
N LEU A 17 -22.48 4.18 -41.04
CA LEU A 17 -21.53 4.67 -40.05
C LEU A 17 -20.78 3.43 -39.51
N ALA A 18 -19.63 3.11 -40.07
CA ALA A 18 -18.70 2.11 -39.54
C ALA A 18 -18.11 2.67 -38.25
N GLY A 19 -18.68 2.29 -37.10
CA GLY A 19 -18.10 2.58 -35.80
C GLY A 19 -16.75 1.87 -35.66
N LEU A 20 -15.66 2.62 -35.74
CA LEU A 20 -14.33 2.17 -35.31
C LEU A 20 -14.38 1.94 -33.79
N LEU A 21 -14.59 0.68 -33.38
CA LEU A 21 -14.26 0.21 -32.06
C LEU A 21 -12.72 0.29 -31.91
N LEU A 22 -12.23 1.38 -31.36
CA LEU A 22 -10.87 1.46 -30.85
C LEU A 22 -10.77 0.45 -29.71
N ASN A 23 -10.33 -0.77 -30.02
CA ASN A 23 -9.83 -1.70 -29.04
C ASN A 23 -8.64 -1.01 -28.36
N ALA A 24 -8.83 -0.47 -27.16
CA ALA A 24 -7.76 -0.15 -26.27
C ALA A 24 -7.05 -1.48 -25.96
N ASN A 25 -5.94 -1.76 -26.63
CA ASN A 25 -5.04 -2.87 -26.34
C ASN A 25 -4.34 -2.57 -24.99
N GLY A 26 -5.09 -2.58 -23.88
CA GLY A 26 -4.52 -2.77 -22.57
C GLY A 26 -4.07 -4.24 -22.50
N PHE A 27 -2.79 -4.47 -22.20
CA PHE A 27 -2.35 -5.80 -21.82
C PHE A 27 -3.26 -6.29 -20.69
N PRO A 28 -3.76 -7.55 -20.73
CA PRO A 28 -4.60 -8.05 -19.67
C PRO A 28 -3.82 -7.99 -18.35
N GLN A 29 -4.46 -7.46 -17.31
CA GLN A 29 -3.91 -7.40 -15.95
C GLN A 29 -3.44 -8.81 -15.53
N ASP A 30 -2.19 -8.93 -15.04
CA ASP A 30 -1.65 -10.21 -14.54
C ASP A 30 -2.34 -10.56 -13.21
N THR A 31 -3.34 -11.40 -13.25
CA THR A 31 -4.09 -11.84 -12.06
C THR A 31 -3.24 -12.67 -11.09
N ASN A 32 -2.05 -13.09 -11.49
CA ASN A 32 -1.09 -13.80 -10.65
C ASN A 32 -0.10 -12.84 -9.94
N ARG A 33 -0.20 -11.54 -10.16
CA ARG A 33 0.54 -10.55 -9.37
C ARG A 33 -0.37 -9.96 -8.31
N PHE A 34 -0.15 -10.34 -7.05
CA PHE A 34 -0.83 -9.77 -5.89
C PHE A 34 -0.09 -8.53 -5.41
N VAL A 35 -0.75 -7.40 -5.44
CA VAL A 35 -0.20 -6.10 -5.04
C VAL A 35 -0.71 -5.71 -3.67
N PHE A 36 0.18 -5.21 -2.81
CA PHE A 36 -0.17 -4.72 -1.48
C PHE A 36 0.29 -3.28 -1.35
N LEU A 37 -0.61 -2.42 -0.87
CA LEU A 37 -0.31 -1.03 -0.58
C LEU A 37 0.15 -0.90 0.86
N CYS A 38 1.28 -0.26 1.08
CA CYS A 38 1.82 0.00 2.40
C CYS A 38 1.83 1.49 2.65
N LEU A 39 1.28 1.92 3.79
CA LEU A 39 1.29 3.32 4.20
C LEU A 39 1.39 3.45 5.71
N GLY A 40 1.84 4.59 6.17
CA GLY A 40 2.00 4.87 7.58
C GLY A 40 3.13 5.84 7.87
N GLN A 41 3.82 5.61 8.99
CA GLN A 41 4.93 6.45 9.41
C GLN A 41 6.26 5.66 9.49
N SER A 42 7.21 6.10 10.33
CA SER A 42 8.58 5.57 10.35
C SER A 42 8.68 4.04 10.44
N ASN A 43 7.84 3.40 11.25
CA ASN A 43 7.85 1.93 11.36
C ASN A 43 7.34 1.22 10.09
N MET A 44 6.55 1.87 9.23
CA MET A 44 6.18 1.31 7.93
C MET A 44 7.19 1.68 6.83
N GLU A 45 7.73 2.90 6.84
CA GLU A 45 8.73 3.26 5.83
C GLU A 45 10.03 2.49 6.00
N GLY A 46 10.30 1.98 7.19
CA GLY A 46 11.51 1.29 7.59
C GLY A 46 12.50 2.20 8.30
N PHE A 47 12.84 1.82 9.54
CA PHE A 47 13.87 2.52 10.31
C PHE A 47 15.24 1.90 10.06
N PRO A 48 16.37 2.62 10.23
CA PRO A 48 17.72 2.09 10.00
C PRO A 48 17.99 0.76 10.72
N GLY A 49 18.71 -0.13 10.07
CA GLY A 49 19.05 -1.43 10.62
C GLY A 49 18.87 -2.57 9.64
N ILE A 50 19.08 -2.31 8.33
CA ILE A 50 19.24 -3.40 7.34
C ILE A 50 20.52 -4.14 7.69
N GLU A 51 20.41 -5.43 7.97
CA GLU A 51 21.53 -6.33 8.30
C GLU A 51 21.92 -7.17 7.09
N GLU A 52 23.05 -7.88 7.17
CA GLU A 52 23.57 -8.69 6.06
C GLU A 52 22.54 -9.73 5.56
N GLN A 53 21.83 -10.37 6.48
CA GLN A 53 20.79 -11.34 6.16
C GLN A 53 19.61 -10.74 5.36
N ASP A 54 19.33 -9.44 5.51
CA ASP A 54 18.25 -8.74 4.80
C ASP A 54 18.65 -8.43 3.35
N ASN A 55 19.94 -8.29 3.09
CA ASN A 55 20.54 -8.13 1.76
C ASN A 55 20.76 -9.47 1.03
N GLY A 56 20.47 -10.58 1.69
CA GLY A 56 20.55 -11.91 1.10
C GLY A 56 19.61 -12.11 -0.10
N PRO A 57 19.60 -13.32 -0.68
CA PRO A 57 18.78 -13.59 -1.86
C PRO A 57 17.31 -13.26 -1.62
N VAL A 58 16.75 -12.40 -2.47
CA VAL A 58 15.31 -12.12 -2.52
C VAL A 58 14.72 -12.91 -3.69
N ASP A 59 13.64 -13.66 -3.44
CA ASP A 59 12.90 -14.35 -4.50
C ASP A 59 12.49 -13.35 -5.60
N GLU A 60 12.71 -13.68 -6.86
CA GLU A 60 12.40 -12.79 -7.99
C GLU A 60 10.90 -12.50 -8.16
N ARG A 61 10.06 -13.36 -7.57
CA ARG A 61 8.61 -13.13 -7.49
C ARG A 61 8.23 -12.04 -6.51
N PHE A 62 9.12 -11.70 -5.54
CA PHE A 62 8.90 -10.60 -4.61
C PHE A 62 9.46 -9.30 -5.19
N GLN A 63 8.59 -8.36 -5.48
CA GLN A 63 8.91 -7.14 -6.19
C GLN A 63 8.38 -5.89 -5.47
N VAL A 64 9.04 -4.76 -5.70
CA VAL A 64 8.60 -3.44 -5.26
C VAL A 64 8.42 -2.53 -6.47
N LEU A 65 7.29 -1.84 -6.54
CA LEU A 65 7.12 -0.70 -7.45
C LEU A 65 7.78 0.50 -6.81
N ALA A 66 8.83 1.02 -7.41
CA ALA A 66 9.52 2.19 -6.87
C ALA A 66 8.58 3.40 -6.84
N ALA A 67 8.16 3.82 -5.64
CA ALA A 67 7.29 4.98 -5.48
C ALA A 67 8.03 6.30 -5.70
N VAL A 68 9.36 6.30 -5.59
CA VAL A 68 10.26 7.42 -5.86
C VAL A 68 11.52 6.90 -6.54
N ASP A 69 12.36 7.78 -7.07
CA ASP A 69 13.66 7.38 -7.60
C ASP A 69 14.61 6.96 -6.46
N PHE A 70 15.38 5.89 -6.69
CA PHE A 70 16.43 5.37 -5.79
C PHE A 70 17.77 5.33 -6.54
N PRO A 71 18.48 6.45 -6.68
CA PRO A 71 19.72 6.49 -7.47
C PRO A 71 20.75 5.45 -7.04
N ASN A 72 20.91 5.25 -5.73
CA ASN A 72 21.89 4.30 -5.17
C ASN A 72 21.57 2.82 -5.49
N LEU A 73 20.33 2.50 -5.83
CA LEU A 73 19.88 1.16 -6.22
C LEU A 73 19.51 1.07 -7.70
N GLY A 74 19.73 2.15 -8.47
CA GLY A 74 19.35 2.22 -9.88
C GLY A 74 17.85 2.09 -10.14
N ARG A 75 17.00 2.40 -9.15
CA ARG A 75 15.54 2.32 -9.31
C ARG A 75 14.98 3.65 -9.78
N ILE A 76 14.13 3.56 -10.78
CA ILE A 76 13.38 4.69 -11.35
C ILE A 76 11.92 4.56 -10.92
N LYS A 77 11.34 5.67 -10.46
CA LYS A 77 9.92 5.77 -10.08
C LYS A 77 9.02 5.10 -11.13
N GLY A 78 8.06 4.33 -10.68
CA GLY A 78 7.05 3.70 -11.52
C GLY A 78 7.46 2.38 -12.17
N ASN A 79 8.68 1.87 -11.91
CA ASN A 79 9.12 0.58 -12.41
C ASN A 79 9.21 -0.46 -11.29
N TRP A 80 9.00 -1.72 -11.66
CA TRP A 80 9.13 -2.86 -10.77
C TRP A 80 10.57 -3.32 -10.65
N TYR A 81 10.98 -3.64 -9.43
CA TYR A 81 12.31 -4.17 -9.10
C TYR A 81 12.18 -5.31 -8.12
N ARG A 82 13.18 -6.21 -8.07
CA ARG A 82 13.31 -7.17 -6.97
C ARG A 82 13.32 -6.40 -5.64
N ALA A 83 12.53 -6.85 -4.67
CA ALA A 83 12.29 -6.13 -3.42
C ALA A 83 13.46 -6.27 -2.42
N VAL A 84 14.64 -5.82 -2.81
CA VAL A 84 15.79 -5.68 -1.89
C VAL A 84 15.57 -4.41 -1.06
N PRO A 85 15.69 -4.45 0.28
CA PRO A 85 15.49 -3.26 1.10
C PRO A 85 16.52 -2.16 0.82
N PRO A 86 16.20 -0.87 1.08
CA PRO A 86 14.93 -0.37 1.58
C PRO A 86 13.81 -0.36 0.53
N LEU A 87 12.55 -0.52 0.97
CA LEU A 87 11.41 -0.62 0.05
C LEU A 87 10.59 0.65 -0.11
N CYS A 88 10.80 1.66 0.74
CA CYS A 88 10.02 2.90 0.73
C CYS A 88 10.73 4.04 -0.02
N ARG A 89 11.88 4.50 0.47
CA ARG A 89 12.69 5.62 -0.08
C ARG A 89 14.18 5.39 0.20
N PRO A 90 15.08 6.08 -0.52
CA PRO A 90 16.54 5.87 -0.41
C PRO A 90 17.10 5.97 1.02
N SER A 91 16.54 6.84 1.87
CA SER A 91 17.04 7.10 3.23
C SER A 91 16.30 6.32 4.32
N THR A 92 15.55 5.27 3.94
CA THR A 92 14.83 4.41 4.91
C THR A 92 15.61 3.14 5.19
N GLY A 93 15.06 2.30 6.04
CA GLY A 93 15.70 1.05 6.47
C GLY A 93 14.82 -0.17 6.26
N LEU A 94 15.01 -1.17 7.11
CA LEU A 94 14.16 -2.34 7.16
C LEU A 94 12.79 -1.98 7.74
N GLY A 95 11.72 -2.39 7.08
CA GLY A 95 10.34 -2.27 7.56
C GLY A 95 9.59 -3.59 7.43
N PRO A 96 8.37 -3.69 7.99
CA PRO A 96 7.62 -4.96 8.00
C PRO A 96 7.23 -5.44 6.59
N ALA A 97 7.13 -4.55 5.60
CA ALA A 97 6.78 -4.90 4.22
C ALA A 97 7.80 -5.86 3.58
N ASP A 98 9.07 -5.86 4.02
CA ASP A 98 10.11 -6.76 3.49
C ASP A 98 9.79 -8.21 3.84
N TYR A 99 9.72 -8.54 5.12
CA TYR A 99 9.45 -9.92 5.56
C TYR A 99 7.99 -10.34 5.34
N PHE A 100 7.06 -9.40 5.20
CA PHE A 100 5.73 -9.69 4.68
C PHE A 100 5.81 -10.31 3.29
N GLY A 101 6.48 -9.66 2.36
CA GLY A 101 6.57 -10.17 0.99
C GLY A 101 7.40 -11.44 0.88
N ARG A 102 8.54 -11.56 1.60
CA ARG A 102 9.35 -12.79 1.65
C ARG A 102 8.53 -13.97 2.17
N THR A 103 7.76 -13.77 3.23
CA THR A 103 6.91 -14.81 3.81
C THR A 103 5.76 -15.17 2.86
N LEU A 104 5.14 -14.20 2.20
CA LEU A 104 4.09 -14.50 1.23
C LEU A 104 4.62 -15.37 0.08
N VAL A 105 5.72 -15.00 -0.58
CA VAL A 105 6.22 -15.77 -1.72
C VAL A 105 6.67 -17.19 -1.35
N SER A 106 7.10 -17.40 -0.11
CA SER A 106 7.45 -18.74 0.38
C SER A 106 6.24 -19.65 0.66
N ASN A 107 5.04 -19.06 0.81
CA ASN A 107 3.80 -19.77 1.15
C ASN A 107 2.77 -19.76 -0.01
N LEU A 108 3.00 -18.98 -1.05
CA LEU A 108 2.11 -18.88 -2.22
C LEU A 108 2.58 -19.82 -3.35
N PRO A 109 1.67 -20.28 -4.21
CA PRO A 109 2.02 -21.05 -5.40
C PRO A 109 3.12 -20.38 -6.24
N PRO A 110 3.97 -21.17 -6.94
CA PRO A 110 5.15 -20.64 -7.64
C PRO A 110 4.82 -19.70 -8.81
N ASN A 111 3.60 -19.70 -9.31
CA ASN A 111 3.12 -18.77 -10.34
C ASN A 111 2.66 -17.43 -9.79
N ILE A 112 2.51 -17.28 -8.46
CA ILE A 112 2.07 -16.03 -7.84
C ILE A 112 3.29 -15.14 -7.55
N LYS A 113 3.21 -13.89 -8.02
CA LYS A 113 4.14 -12.81 -7.69
C LYS A 113 3.54 -11.93 -6.60
N VAL A 114 4.38 -11.35 -5.77
CA VAL A 114 4.00 -10.40 -4.72
C VAL A 114 4.63 -9.05 -5.03
N GLY A 115 3.81 -8.02 -5.12
CA GLY A 115 4.22 -6.64 -5.37
C GLY A 115 3.91 -5.73 -4.18
N ILE A 116 4.85 -4.87 -3.82
CA ILE A 116 4.69 -3.86 -2.78
C ILE A 116 4.71 -2.46 -3.41
N VAL A 117 3.78 -1.61 -2.97
CA VAL A 117 3.81 -0.15 -3.17
C VAL A 117 3.86 0.48 -1.78
N ASN A 118 4.95 1.16 -1.42
CA ASN A 118 5.09 1.76 -0.09
C ASN A 118 5.22 3.29 -0.19
N VAL A 119 4.24 3.99 0.38
CA VAL A 119 4.24 5.45 0.55
C VAL A 119 4.00 5.76 2.02
N SER A 120 5.07 6.02 2.74
CA SER A 120 5.04 6.29 4.19
C SER A 120 5.87 7.53 4.52
N VAL A 121 5.51 8.23 5.59
CA VAL A 121 6.16 9.48 6.01
C VAL A 121 6.49 9.42 7.50
N ALA A 122 7.77 9.40 7.85
CA ALA A 122 8.22 9.39 9.23
C ALA A 122 7.53 10.48 10.07
N GLY A 123 7.12 10.12 11.30
CA GLY A 123 6.55 11.05 12.27
C GLY A 123 5.20 11.66 11.91
N CYS A 124 4.59 11.29 10.80
CA CYS A 124 3.31 11.88 10.40
C CYS A 124 2.14 11.35 11.25
N LYS A 125 1.14 12.21 11.42
CA LYS A 125 -0.20 11.79 11.84
C LYS A 125 -0.97 11.22 10.65
N ILE A 126 -2.04 10.46 10.95
CA ILE A 126 -2.93 9.91 9.92
C ILE A 126 -3.57 11.00 9.06
N GLU A 127 -3.73 12.21 9.58
CA GLU A 127 -4.24 13.40 8.91
C GLU A 127 -3.45 13.77 7.65
N LEU A 128 -2.19 13.35 7.54
CA LEU A 128 -1.42 13.54 6.30
C LEU A 128 -1.99 12.75 5.12
N PHE A 129 -2.71 11.68 5.39
CA PHE A 129 -3.39 10.86 4.40
C PHE A 129 -4.88 11.19 4.26
N ASP A 130 -5.36 12.28 4.88
CA ASP A 130 -6.70 12.82 4.62
C ASP A 130 -6.73 13.44 3.23
N LYS A 131 -7.52 12.87 2.33
CA LYS A 131 -7.60 13.27 0.93
C LYS A 131 -7.93 14.76 0.74
N ASP A 132 -8.82 15.29 1.57
CA ASP A 132 -9.40 16.60 1.38
C ASP A 132 -8.77 17.69 2.28
N ASN A 133 -8.21 17.27 3.44
CA ASN A 133 -7.76 18.21 4.48
C ASN A 133 -6.27 18.08 4.85
N PHE A 134 -5.50 17.25 4.16
CA PHE A 134 -4.08 17.00 4.49
C PHE A 134 -3.23 18.28 4.51
N GLN A 135 -3.56 19.30 3.70
CA GLN A 135 -2.80 20.55 3.64
C GLN A 135 -2.78 21.29 4.98
N THR A 136 -3.88 21.24 5.74
CA THR A 136 -3.96 21.82 7.07
C THR A 136 -2.90 21.25 8.00
N TYR A 137 -2.71 19.91 7.97
CA TYR A 137 -1.65 19.26 8.72
C TYR A 137 -0.26 19.51 8.11
N ALA A 138 -0.12 19.32 6.79
CA ALA A 138 1.15 19.46 6.09
C ALA A 138 1.76 20.86 6.22
N SER A 139 0.95 21.93 6.29
CA SER A 139 1.40 23.31 6.46
C SER A 139 2.08 23.56 7.83
N THR A 140 1.78 22.73 8.83
CA THR A 140 2.38 22.82 10.18
C THR A 140 3.53 21.84 10.38
N ALA A 141 3.84 21.02 9.36
CA ALA A 141 4.88 20.00 9.44
C ALA A 141 6.28 20.64 9.58
N PRO A 142 7.17 20.07 10.41
CA PRO A 142 8.55 20.55 10.50
C PRO A 142 9.28 20.33 9.17
N LYS A 143 10.31 21.14 8.92
CA LYS A 143 11.04 21.16 7.65
C LYS A 143 11.51 19.78 7.18
N TRP A 144 12.00 18.95 8.11
CA TRP A 144 12.45 17.59 7.76
C TRP A 144 11.29 16.71 7.22
N MET A 145 10.10 16.83 7.82
CA MET A 145 8.91 16.11 7.33
C MET A 145 8.41 16.68 6.02
N THR A 146 8.40 18.01 5.86
CA THR A 146 8.08 18.69 4.60
C THR A 146 8.98 18.21 3.47
N ASN A 147 10.28 18.00 3.73
CA ASN A 147 11.18 17.43 2.73
C ASN A 147 10.75 16.02 2.30
N ILE A 148 10.30 15.18 3.24
CA ILE A 148 9.76 13.86 2.90
C ILE A 148 8.46 13.98 2.11
N ILE A 149 7.53 14.82 2.54
CA ILE A 149 6.26 15.07 1.84
C ILE A 149 6.51 15.52 0.40
N ASN A 150 7.52 16.36 0.18
CA ASN A 150 7.89 16.85 -1.15
C ASN A 150 8.41 15.73 -2.07
N THR A 151 9.00 14.65 -1.56
CA THR A 151 9.38 13.49 -2.39
C THR A 151 8.16 12.79 -2.99
N TYR A 152 6.99 13.01 -2.41
CA TYR A 152 5.69 12.54 -2.87
C TYR A 152 4.86 13.66 -3.53
N SER A 153 5.52 14.60 -4.20
CA SER A 153 4.89 15.73 -4.90
C SER A 153 3.99 16.59 -4.00
N GLY A 154 4.28 16.65 -2.71
CA GLY A 154 3.55 17.43 -1.72
C GLY A 154 2.26 16.77 -1.19
N ASN A 155 1.84 15.63 -1.74
CA ASN A 155 0.61 14.93 -1.34
C ASN A 155 0.82 13.41 -1.30
N PRO A 156 1.19 12.83 -0.15
CA PRO A 156 1.43 11.39 -0.03
C PRO A 156 0.22 10.51 -0.35
N TYR A 157 -1.01 10.95 0.00
CA TYR A 157 -2.22 10.21 -0.36
C TYR A 157 -2.41 10.11 -1.87
N GLN A 158 -2.38 11.25 -2.56
CA GLN A 158 -2.52 11.28 -4.03
C GLN A 158 -1.40 10.49 -4.71
N HIS A 159 -0.18 10.60 -4.20
CA HIS A 159 0.96 9.84 -4.71
C HIS A 159 0.77 8.31 -4.56
N LEU A 160 0.25 7.86 -3.41
CA LEU A 160 -0.11 6.45 -3.21
C LEU A 160 -1.16 5.99 -4.22
N VAL A 161 -2.21 6.78 -4.45
CA VAL A 161 -3.24 6.49 -5.45
C VAL A 161 -2.65 6.39 -6.86
N GLU A 162 -1.77 7.30 -7.25
CA GLU A 162 -1.10 7.27 -8.57
C GLU A 162 -0.24 6.02 -8.74
N MET A 163 0.57 5.67 -7.75
CA MET A 163 1.39 4.47 -7.78
C MET A 163 0.55 3.19 -7.76
N ALA A 164 -0.54 3.17 -7.00
CA ALA A 164 -1.48 2.06 -6.98
C ALA A 164 -2.17 1.85 -8.34
N LYS A 165 -2.62 2.92 -9.00
CA LYS A 165 -3.18 2.86 -10.37
C LYS A 165 -2.17 2.37 -11.38
N LEU A 166 -0.90 2.72 -11.20
CA LEU A 166 0.17 2.19 -12.05
C LEU A 166 0.35 0.69 -11.81
N ALA A 167 0.38 0.26 -10.54
CA ALA A 167 0.48 -1.14 -10.17
C ALA A 167 -0.72 -1.99 -10.64
N GLN A 168 -1.93 -1.41 -10.67
CA GLN A 168 -3.14 -2.08 -11.18
C GLN A 168 -3.06 -2.43 -12.68
N LYS A 169 -2.18 -1.81 -13.46
CA LYS A 169 -1.95 -2.21 -14.85
C LYS A 169 -1.27 -3.56 -14.95
N ASP A 170 -0.47 -3.91 -13.95
CA ASP A 170 0.39 -5.09 -13.95
C ASP A 170 -0.04 -6.16 -12.95
N GLY A 171 -1.01 -5.88 -12.05
CA GLY A 171 -1.41 -6.81 -11.00
C GLY A 171 -2.68 -6.39 -10.27
N VAL A 172 -3.16 -7.22 -9.36
CA VAL A 172 -4.41 -7.04 -8.61
C VAL A 172 -4.07 -6.61 -7.17
N ILE A 173 -4.64 -5.49 -6.71
CA ILE A 173 -4.52 -5.08 -5.31
C ILE A 173 -5.29 -6.05 -4.43
N LYS A 174 -4.61 -6.67 -3.46
CA LYS A 174 -5.11 -7.74 -2.59
C LYS A 174 -5.12 -7.38 -1.11
N GLY A 175 -4.62 -6.22 -0.73
CA GLY A 175 -4.64 -5.78 0.65
C GLY A 175 -3.90 -4.47 0.87
N ILE A 176 -4.14 -3.88 2.03
CA ILE A 176 -3.51 -2.65 2.50
C ILE A 176 -2.84 -2.94 3.84
N LEU A 177 -1.58 -2.56 3.99
CA LEU A 177 -0.82 -2.64 5.24
C LEU A 177 -0.67 -1.24 5.80
N LEU A 178 -1.17 -1.03 7.01
CA LEU A 178 -1.06 0.22 7.76
C LEU A 178 -0.18 0.00 8.99
N HIS A 179 0.83 0.84 9.17
CA HIS A 179 1.50 0.97 10.46
C HIS A 179 1.66 2.45 10.80
N GLN A 180 0.75 2.94 11.64
CA GLN A 180 0.65 4.32 12.05
C GLN A 180 -0.09 4.41 13.38
N GLY A 181 0.25 5.37 14.22
CA GLY A 181 -0.44 5.59 15.48
C GLY A 181 0.41 6.35 16.50
N GLU A 182 1.75 6.27 16.41
CA GLU A 182 2.65 6.88 17.37
C GLU A 182 2.41 8.39 17.48
N SER A 183 2.25 9.07 16.35
CA SER A 183 1.95 10.51 16.30
C SER A 183 0.49 10.85 16.61
N ASN A 184 -0.38 9.85 16.68
CA ASN A 184 -1.78 9.97 17.09
C ASN A 184 -2.05 9.30 18.46
N THR A 185 -1.03 9.05 19.28
CA THR A 185 -1.19 8.40 20.59
C THR A 185 -2.29 9.08 21.41
N ASN A 186 -3.23 8.27 21.93
CA ASN A 186 -4.43 8.67 22.66
C ASN A 186 -5.53 9.40 21.83
N ASP A 187 -5.41 9.44 20.51
CA ASP A 187 -6.45 9.99 19.62
C ASP A 187 -7.58 8.96 19.44
N LYS A 188 -8.65 9.11 20.20
CA LYS A 188 -9.82 8.22 20.14
C LYS A 188 -10.57 8.29 18.80
N GLN A 189 -10.33 9.33 17.98
CA GLN A 189 -10.94 9.46 16.65
C GLN A 189 -10.12 8.78 15.56
N TRP A 190 -8.94 8.25 15.90
CA TRP A 190 -8.05 7.61 14.93
C TRP A 190 -8.72 6.49 14.11
N PRO A 191 -9.57 5.59 14.68
CA PRO A 191 -10.24 4.57 13.88
C PRO A 191 -11.15 5.15 12.80
N GLU A 192 -11.88 6.22 13.07
CA GLU A 192 -12.75 6.88 12.09
C GLU A 192 -11.93 7.64 11.02
N LYS A 193 -10.78 8.23 11.38
CA LYS A 193 -9.87 8.85 10.43
C LYS A 193 -9.26 7.81 9.48
N VAL A 194 -8.84 6.66 10.00
CA VAL A 194 -8.36 5.53 9.19
C VAL A 194 -9.47 5.01 8.28
N LYS A 195 -10.69 4.89 8.78
CA LYS A 195 -11.85 4.47 7.98
C LYS A 195 -12.09 5.41 6.80
N ALA A 196 -12.07 6.73 7.03
CA ALA A 196 -12.25 7.72 5.97
C ALA A 196 -11.14 7.59 4.91
N MET A 197 -9.89 7.48 5.31
CA MET A 197 -8.75 7.26 4.42
C MET A 197 -8.91 5.95 3.62
N TYR A 198 -9.25 4.84 4.28
CA TYR A 198 -9.46 3.55 3.65
C TYR A 198 -10.60 3.58 2.61
N GLN A 199 -11.75 4.15 2.97
CA GLN A 199 -12.89 4.30 2.07
C GLN A 199 -12.55 5.16 0.83
N ASN A 200 -11.74 6.21 1.02
CA ASN A 200 -11.24 7.00 -0.10
C ASN A 200 -10.34 6.17 -1.02
N LEU A 201 -9.42 5.35 -0.47
CA LEU A 201 -8.57 4.46 -1.28
C LEU A 201 -9.42 3.44 -2.06
N ILE A 202 -10.37 2.79 -1.41
CA ILE A 202 -11.30 1.84 -2.07
C ILE A 202 -12.02 2.51 -3.24
N LYS A 203 -12.56 3.71 -3.02
CA LYS A 203 -13.26 4.48 -4.05
C LYS A 203 -12.35 4.95 -5.19
N ASP A 204 -11.20 5.54 -4.86
CA ASP A 204 -10.30 6.17 -5.86
C ASP A 204 -9.58 5.14 -6.74
N LEU A 205 -9.48 3.90 -6.25
CA LEU A 205 -8.86 2.76 -6.94
C LEU A 205 -9.88 1.78 -7.55
N ASP A 206 -11.18 2.08 -7.44
CA ASP A 206 -12.28 1.21 -7.90
C ASP A 206 -12.16 -0.23 -7.36
N LEU A 207 -11.97 -0.34 -6.05
CA LEU A 207 -11.79 -1.60 -5.35
C LEU A 207 -13.08 -2.02 -4.63
N LYS A 208 -13.15 -3.29 -4.25
CA LYS A 208 -14.22 -3.82 -3.39
C LYS A 208 -13.67 -4.06 -2.00
N THR A 209 -14.36 -3.54 -1.00
CA THR A 209 -13.96 -3.62 0.40
C THR A 209 -13.71 -5.05 0.87
N GLU A 210 -14.55 -5.99 0.44
CA GLU A 210 -14.46 -7.42 0.78
C GLU A 210 -13.28 -8.16 0.13
N GLU A 211 -12.69 -7.59 -0.93
CA GLU A 211 -11.56 -8.18 -1.66
C GLU A 211 -10.20 -7.59 -1.23
N VAL A 212 -10.21 -6.49 -0.46
CA VAL A 212 -9.00 -5.74 -0.11
C VAL A 212 -8.98 -5.43 1.40
N PRO A 213 -8.67 -6.43 2.24
CA PRO A 213 -8.59 -6.23 3.68
C PRO A 213 -7.52 -5.22 4.07
N LEU A 214 -7.76 -4.51 5.18
CA LEU A 214 -6.80 -3.62 5.83
C LEU A 214 -6.13 -4.34 7.00
N LEU A 215 -4.82 -4.47 7.00
CA LEU A 215 -4.05 -4.98 8.12
C LEU A 215 -3.40 -3.79 8.85
N ALA A 216 -3.77 -3.58 10.10
CA ALA A 216 -3.18 -2.54 10.94
C ALA A 216 -2.30 -3.17 12.03
N GLY A 217 -1.03 -2.77 12.08
CA GLY A 217 -0.09 -3.28 13.06
C GLY A 217 -0.13 -2.51 14.38
N GLU A 218 -0.02 -3.24 15.49
CA GLU A 218 0.23 -2.64 16.80
C GLU A 218 1.60 -1.95 16.83
N LEU A 219 1.71 -0.88 17.62
CA LEU A 219 2.96 -0.18 17.91
C LEU A 219 3.82 -1.02 18.86
N VAL A 220 5.07 -0.60 19.09
CA VAL A 220 5.96 -1.26 20.05
C VAL A 220 5.20 -1.50 21.36
N ASN A 221 5.15 -2.76 21.79
CA ASN A 221 4.29 -3.18 22.88
C ASN A 221 4.83 -2.71 24.25
N ALA A 222 3.94 -2.66 25.25
CA ALA A 222 4.27 -2.27 26.63
C ALA A 222 5.33 -3.16 27.27
N GLU A 223 5.36 -4.46 26.97
CA GLU A 223 6.40 -5.39 27.44
C GLU A 223 7.80 -5.06 26.92
N GLN A 224 7.88 -4.34 25.76
CA GLN A 224 9.09 -3.76 25.19
C GLN A 224 9.26 -2.29 25.58
N GLN A 225 8.54 -1.83 26.61
CA GLN A 225 8.54 -0.45 27.10
C GLN A 225 8.13 0.57 26.01
N GLY A 226 7.27 0.19 25.07
CA GLY A 226 6.84 1.04 23.98
C GLY A 226 6.23 2.36 24.45
N ALA A 227 6.82 3.49 24.07
CA ALA A 227 6.40 4.83 24.48
C ALA A 227 4.96 5.17 24.07
N CYS A 228 4.49 4.55 23.00
CA CYS A 228 3.15 4.74 22.46
C CYS A 228 2.23 3.51 22.65
N ALA A 229 2.59 2.56 23.51
CA ALA A 229 1.89 1.28 23.67
C ALA A 229 0.40 1.43 24.07
N SER A 230 0.03 2.54 24.72
CA SER A 230 -1.38 2.85 25.05
C SER A 230 -2.26 2.97 23.80
N MET A 231 -1.67 3.32 22.64
CA MET A 231 -2.38 3.44 21.37
C MET A 231 -2.87 2.09 20.84
N ASN A 232 -2.22 0.98 21.23
CA ASN A 232 -2.60 -0.36 20.77
C ASN A 232 -4.05 -0.73 21.14
N LYS A 233 -4.56 -0.19 22.26
CA LYS A 233 -5.97 -0.33 22.62
C LYS A 233 -6.88 0.32 21.58
N ILE A 234 -6.53 1.52 21.12
CA ILE A 234 -7.31 2.26 20.11
C ILE A 234 -7.17 1.60 18.75
N ILE A 235 -5.97 1.13 18.39
CA ILE A 235 -5.75 0.35 17.15
C ILE A 235 -6.63 -0.92 17.18
N GLY A 236 -6.75 -1.59 18.32
CA GLY A 236 -7.60 -2.76 18.51
C GLY A 236 -9.10 -2.51 18.28
N GLU A 237 -9.55 -1.26 18.31
CA GLU A 237 -10.95 -0.88 18.03
C GLU A 237 -11.24 -0.75 16.52
N LEU A 238 -10.20 -0.73 15.67
CA LEU A 238 -10.35 -0.51 14.22
C LEU A 238 -11.32 -1.49 13.52
N PRO A 239 -11.37 -2.80 13.85
CA PRO A 239 -12.34 -3.72 13.24
C PRO A 239 -13.81 -3.37 13.53
N GLN A 240 -14.10 -2.58 14.55
CA GLN A 240 -15.46 -2.08 14.83
C GLN A 240 -15.85 -0.97 13.81
N ALA A 241 -14.87 -0.18 13.36
CA ALA A 241 -15.08 0.86 12.37
C ALA A 241 -15.00 0.33 10.92
N ILE A 242 -14.11 -0.65 10.67
CA ILE A 242 -13.85 -1.27 9.35
C ILE A 242 -13.94 -2.80 9.53
N PRO A 243 -15.06 -3.45 9.18
CA PRO A 243 -15.24 -4.90 9.41
C PRO A 243 -14.21 -5.79 8.69
N THR A 244 -13.58 -5.31 7.62
CA THR A 244 -12.50 -6.00 6.88
C THR A 244 -11.11 -5.63 7.39
N ALA A 245 -10.99 -4.91 8.50
CA ALA A 245 -9.70 -4.64 9.13
C ALA A 245 -9.30 -5.78 10.09
N HIS A 246 -8.02 -6.09 10.11
CA HIS A 246 -7.41 -7.09 10.97
C HIS A 246 -6.22 -6.47 11.70
N ILE A 247 -6.08 -6.77 12.98
CA ILE A 247 -4.98 -6.26 13.79
C ILE A 247 -3.86 -7.29 13.80
N VAL A 248 -2.63 -6.80 13.53
CA VAL A 248 -1.42 -7.61 13.60
C VAL A 248 -0.71 -7.29 14.92
N SER A 249 -0.62 -8.28 15.79
CA SER A 249 -0.02 -8.09 17.12
C SER A 249 1.49 -7.91 17.05
N SER A 250 1.99 -6.94 17.81
CA SER A 250 3.42 -6.68 18.01
C SER A 250 3.99 -7.38 19.26
N GLN A 251 3.19 -8.16 19.98
CA GLN A 251 3.63 -8.84 21.21
C GLN A 251 4.90 -9.68 20.93
N GLY A 252 5.95 -9.51 21.73
CA GLY A 252 7.23 -10.19 21.56
C GLY A 252 8.11 -9.68 20.41
N CYS A 253 7.64 -8.77 19.56
CA CYS A 253 8.49 -8.11 18.57
C CYS A 253 9.48 -7.16 19.28
N THR A 254 10.77 -7.41 19.11
CA THR A 254 11.82 -6.64 19.79
C THR A 254 11.79 -5.18 19.38
N GLY A 255 11.69 -4.29 20.38
CA GLY A 255 11.83 -2.84 20.22
C GLY A 255 13.28 -2.38 20.32
N ARG A 256 13.56 -1.16 19.86
CA ARG A 256 14.84 -0.45 20.04
C ARG A 256 14.86 0.27 21.38
N SER A 257 16.07 0.72 21.77
CA SER A 257 16.27 1.51 22.99
C SER A 257 15.61 2.90 22.99
N ASP A 258 15.12 3.37 21.84
CA ASP A 258 14.31 4.58 21.74
C ASP A 258 12.85 4.36 22.15
N HIS A 259 12.44 3.11 22.41
CA HIS A 259 11.10 2.71 22.83
C HIS A 259 9.99 3.10 21.82
N LEU A 260 10.36 3.44 20.59
CA LEU A 260 9.45 3.92 19.56
C LEU A 260 9.49 3.03 18.30
N HIS A 261 10.68 2.58 17.92
CA HIS A 261 10.89 1.78 16.72
C HIS A 261 11.19 0.32 17.04
N PHE A 262 10.85 -0.57 16.12
CA PHE A 262 11.27 -1.96 16.22
C PHE A 262 12.76 -2.11 15.89
N ALA A 263 13.41 -3.06 16.54
CA ALA A 263 14.74 -3.53 16.14
C ALA A 263 14.63 -4.36 14.84
N PRO A 264 15.73 -4.61 14.11
CA PRO A 264 15.69 -5.41 12.88
C PRO A 264 15.00 -6.78 13.06
N ALA A 265 15.31 -7.49 14.17
CA ALA A 265 14.63 -8.76 14.49
C ALA A 265 13.11 -8.56 14.70
N GLY A 266 12.70 -7.45 15.34
CA GLY A 266 11.29 -7.10 15.52
C GLY A 266 10.58 -6.85 14.19
N TYR A 267 11.20 -6.14 13.24
CA TYR A 267 10.61 -5.94 11.90
C TYR A 267 10.44 -7.25 11.13
N ARG A 268 11.41 -8.18 11.22
CA ARG A 268 11.33 -9.49 10.55
C ARG A 268 10.14 -10.29 11.08
N GLU A 269 10.07 -10.42 12.39
CA GLU A 269 8.95 -11.10 13.05
C GLU A 269 7.62 -10.44 12.72
N PHE A 270 7.55 -9.13 12.80
CA PHE A 270 6.34 -8.38 12.56
C PHE A 270 5.87 -8.48 11.10
N GLY A 271 6.80 -8.39 10.15
CA GLY A 271 6.50 -8.61 8.73
C GLY A 271 5.97 -10.02 8.47
N THR A 272 6.57 -11.03 9.10
CA THR A 272 6.08 -12.42 9.04
C THR A 272 4.66 -12.54 9.56
N ARG A 273 4.31 -11.89 10.66
CA ARG A 273 2.95 -11.90 11.22
C ARG A 273 1.92 -11.20 10.33
N TYR A 274 2.30 -10.09 9.69
CA TYR A 274 1.45 -9.48 8.67
C TYR A 274 1.12 -10.48 7.56
N ALA A 275 2.11 -11.25 7.09
CA ALA A 275 1.89 -12.26 6.05
C ALA A 275 1.03 -13.43 6.55
N GLN A 276 1.28 -13.92 7.76
CA GLN A 276 0.49 -14.99 8.38
C GLN A 276 -0.98 -14.58 8.58
N THR A 277 -1.23 -13.31 8.85
CA THR A 277 -2.59 -12.75 8.94
C THR A 277 -3.22 -12.64 7.54
N MET A 278 -2.44 -12.27 6.52
CA MET A 278 -2.93 -12.09 5.15
C MET A 278 -3.20 -13.41 4.42
N LEU A 279 -2.39 -14.45 4.62
CA LEU A 279 -2.50 -15.72 3.88
C LEU A 279 -3.91 -16.33 3.93
N PRO A 280 -4.56 -16.49 5.11
CA PRO A 280 -5.92 -16.99 5.18
C PRO A 280 -6.94 -16.12 4.44
N LEU A 281 -6.76 -14.79 4.46
CA LEU A 281 -7.63 -13.84 3.78
C LEU A 281 -7.52 -13.94 2.24
N LEU A 282 -6.37 -14.41 1.75
CA LEU A 282 -6.14 -14.73 0.35
C LEU A 282 -6.61 -16.15 -0.03
N GLY A 283 -7.12 -16.94 0.94
CA GLY A 283 -7.55 -18.33 0.72
C GLY A 283 -6.41 -19.35 0.81
N TYR A 284 -5.25 -18.97 1.34
CA TYR A 284 -4.10 -19.86 1.51
C TYR A 284 -3.89 -20.21 2.99
N ARG A 285 -3.25 -21.36 3.26
CA ARG A 285 -2.88 -21.75 4.62
C ARG A 285 -1.46 -21.30 4.94
N ASN A 286 -1.23 -20.95 6.20
CA ASN A 286 0.14 -20.82 6.68
C ASN A 286 0.81 -22.19 6.57
N ALA A 287 2.06 -22.26 6.07
CA ALA A 287 2.83 -23.49 6.21
C ALA A 287 2.94 -23.81 7.70
N GLU A 288 2.58 -25.02 8.09
CA GLU A 288 2.78 -25.46 9.46
C GLU A 288 4.27 -25.31 9.79
N THR A 289 4.56 -24.59 10.85
CA THR A 289 5.91 -24.52 11.44
C THR A 289 6.28 -25.95 11.85
N LYS A 290 7.15 -26.59 11.06
CA LYS A 290 7.72 -27.90 11.38
C LYS A 290 8.69 -27.80 12.54
#